data_1f3268156de2d3a7402eb0182066c534
#
_entry.id   1f3268156de2d3a7402eb0182066c534
#
_cell.length_a   1.000
_cell.length_b   1.000
_cell.length_c   1.000
_cell.angle_alpha   90.00
_cell.angle_beta   90.00
_cell.angle_gamma   90.00
#
_symmetry.space_group_name_H-M   'P 1'
#
loop_
_entity.id
_entity.type
_entity.pdbx_description
1 polymer ?
#
loop_
_entity_poly.entity_id
_entity_poly.type
_entity_poly.pdbx_seq_one_letter_code
_entity_poly.pdbx_strand_id
1 'polypeptide(L)'
;MKAGKHTLLKKFSTFAVAVSLSAGILAASAQPTEAATTYQVGKVTYAKDYKLDDGTTYFTVKGKFPQIKEDSGAAKKINQALTKEKNRVIRQWKTDSAEYKKDAEELKKEELTGSEYGDEITYKVYSNDENYFSVMLSGYVFLGGAHGTPYRSCLTFNAQTGEKLTAAKAFGISKKQLNQKVKKLYLDKYDKKGKEAGFFPGMNAKDGRKQLENNLKNMDFNNNFYVKNGKAVFYAEPYAVGPYAAGFISVSATIQ
;
A
#
# COMPACT_ATOMS: atom_id res chain seq x y z
N MET A 1 54.15 12.39 -35.38
CA MET A 1 53.27 12.97 -36.43
C MET A 1 51.95 13.34 -35.73
N LYS A 2 51.77 14.57 -35.46
CA LYS A 2 50.79 15.65 -35.72
C LYS A 2 49.37 15.07 -35.93
N ALA A 3 48.40 15.21 -35.01
CA ALA A 3 47.65 16.40 -34.59
C ALA A 3 46.49 16.71 -35.56
N GLY A 4 45.35 16.89 -35.07
CA GLY A 4 44.19 17.44 -35.77
C GLY A 4 43.03 17.70 -34.79
N LYS A 5 43.07 18.87 -34.15
CA LYS A 5 41.93 19.44 -33.43
C LYS A 5 40.92 20.04 -34.42
N HIS A 6 39.67 19.66 -34.36
CA HIS A 6 38.58 20.43 -35.00
C HIS A 6 37.66 21.04 -33.96
N THR A 7 37.76 22.34 -33.82
CA THR A 7 36.90 23.23 -33.08
C THR A 7 35.71 23.57 -33.98
N LEU A 8 34.49 23.31 -33.58
CA LEU A 8 33.27 23.77 -34.26
C LEU A 8 32.67 24.93 -33.48
N LEU A 9 32.79 26.12 -34.02
CA LEU A 9 32.06 27.33 -33.61
C LEU A 9 30.58 27.20 -34.00
N LYS A 10 29.68 27.35 -33.03
CA LYS A 10 28.27 27.60 -33.31
C LYS A 10 28.00 29.10 -33.40
N LYS A 11 27.53 29.54 -34.58
CA LYS A 11 27.06 30.89 -34.84
C LYS A 11 25.68 31.10 -34.21
N PHE A 12 25.53 32.13 -33.40
CA PHE A 12 24.23 32.67 -32.97
C PHE A 12 23.70 33.58 -34.10
N SER A 13 22.48 33.27 -34.54
CA SER A 13 21.73 34.15 -35.42
C SER A 13 20.64 34.85 -34.61
N THR A 14 20.79 36.17 -34.50
CA THR A 14 19.82 37.09 -33.91
C THR A 14 18.77 37.41 -34.93
N PHE A 15 17.51 37.05 -34.69
CA PHE A 15 16.36 37.58 -35.46
C PHE A 15 15.60 38.55 -34.55
N ALA A 16 15.66 39.83 -34.98
CA ALA A 16 14.77 40.87 -34.47
C ALA A 16 13.49 40.85 -35.28
N VAL A 17 12.35 40.74 -34.63
CA VAL A 17 11.03 40.98 -35.25
C VAL A 17 10.31 42.06 -34.47
N ALA A 18 9.90 43.04 -35.22
CA ALA A 18 9.26 44.27 -34.77
C ALA A 18 7.85 44.05 -34.23
N VAL A 19 7.53 44.85 -33.22
CA VAL A 19 6.23 44.93 -32.54
C VAL A 19 5.23 45.69 -33.39
N SER A 20 4.05 45.12 -33.58
CA SER A 20 2.84 45.88 -33.86
C SER A 20 1.81 45.67 -32.76
N LEU A 21 1.52 46.77 -32.05
CA LEU A 21 0.45 46.83 -31.06
C LEU A 21 -0.92 46.75 -31.74
N SER A 22 -1.74 45.81 -31.30
CA SER A 22 -3.19 45.98 -31.36
C SER A 22 -3.77 45.54 -30.00
N ALA A 23 -4.40 46.49 -29.32
CA ALA A 23 -5.04 46.33 -28.04
C ALA A 23 -6.31 45.48 -28.18
N GLY A 24 -6.35 44.37 -27.44
CA GLY A 24 -7.55 43.60 -27.21
C GLY A 24 -7.46 43.01 -25.80
N ILE A 25 -8.06 43.71 -24.83
CA ILE A 25 -8.14 43.24 -23.43
C ILE A 25 -9.15 42.13 -23.38
N LEU A 26 -8.67 40.91 -23.21
CA LEU A 26 -9.40 39.82 -22.58
C LEU A 26 -8.42 39.17 -21.59
N ALA A 27 -8.43 39.71 -20.37
CA ALA A 27 -7.76 39.07 -19.23
C ALA A 27 -8.53 37.81 -18.87
N ALA A 28 -8.27 36.71 -19.54
CA ALA A 28 -8.49 35.41 -18.99
C ALA A 28 -7.37 35.19 -17.99
N SER A 29 -7.68 35.30 -16.71
CA SER A 29 -6.80 34.87 -15.62
C SER A 29 -6.54 33.36 -15.82
N ALA A 30 -5.43 33.03 -16.49
CA ALA A 30 -4.88 31.67 -16.43
C ALA A 30 -4.54 31.43 -14.95
N GLN A 31 -5.39 30.69 -14.27
CA GLN A 31 -5.00 30.10 -13.00
C GLN A 31 -3.76 29.28 -13.31
N PRO A 32 -2.70 29.40 -12.48
CA PRO A 32 -1.56 28.52 -12.63
C PRO A 32 -2.10 27.10 -12.46
N THR A 33 -2.00 26.29 -13.51
CA THR A 33 -2.17 24.84 -13.39
C THR A 33 -1.06 24.39 -12.44
N GLU A 34 -1.42 24.15 -11.17
CA GLU A 34 -0.51 23.50 -10.23
C GLU A 34 -0.04 22.21 -10.91
N ALA A 35 1.27 22.11 -11.09
CA ALA A 35 1.88 20.92 -11.69
C ALA A 35 1.45 19.71 -10.85
N ALA A 36 1.00 18.65 -11.52
CA ALA A 36 0.57 17.41 -10.89
C ALA A 36 1.61 16.98 -9.84
N THR A 37 1.20 16.90 -8.57
CA THR A 37 2.08 16.57 -7.47
C THR A 37 2.40 15.08 -7.52
N THR A 38 3.49 14.73 -8.19
CA THR A 38 4.04 13.37 -8.17
C THR A 38 5.28 13.35 -7.29
N TYR A 39 5.36 12.36 -6.40
CA TYR A 39 6.48 12.22 -5.48
C TYR A 39 7.53 11.24 -6.02
N GLN A 40 8.81 11.56 -5.82
CA GLN A 40 9.89 10.58 -5.99
C GLN A 40 9.94 9.67 -4.78
N VAL A 41 9.66 8.39 -5.00
CA VAL A 41 9.60 7.41 -3.91
C VAL A 41 10.89 6.60 -3.85
N GLY A 42 11.65 6.79 -2.78
CA GLY A 42 12.78 5.97 -2.39
C GLY A 42 12.36 4.81 -1.51
N LYS A 43 13.34 4.03 -1.06
CA LYS A 43 13.16 2.92 -0.13
C LYS A 43 14.07 3.04 1.08
N VAL A 44 13.54 2.68 2.25
CA VAL A 44 14.31 2.41 3.47
C VAL A 44 14.25 0.91 3.72
N THR A 45 15.39 0.28 3.95
CA THR A 45 15.49 -1.15 4.24
C THR A 45 15.73 -1.38 5.73
N TYR A 46 15.23 -2.50 6.22
CA TYR A 46 15.52 -3.03 7.55
C TYR A 46 15.66 -4.53 7.45
N ALA A 47 16.68 -5.10 8.08
CA ALA A 47 16.86 -6.54 8.19
C ALA A 47 17.45 -6.88 9.55
N LYS A 48 17.02 -7.98 10.14
CA LYS A 48 17.55 -8.46 11.41
C LYS A 48 17.32 -9.95 11.56
N ASP A 49 18.36 -10.67 12.01
CA ASP A 49 18.30 -12.03 12.48
C ASP A 49 18.23 -12.02 14.00
N TYR A 50 17.28 -12.75 14.56
CA TYR A 50 17.16 -13.00 15.99
C TYR A 50 17.72 -14.40 16.28
N LYS A 51 18.62 -14.50 17.26
CA LYS A 51 19.38 -15.71 17.53
C LYS A 51 19.22 -16.16 18.98
N LEU A 52 19.30 -17.47 19.19
CA LEU A 52 19.48 -18.08 20.49
C LEU A 52 20.90 -17.80 21.02
N ASP A 53 21.14 -18.10 22.27
CA ASP A 53 22.43 -17.82 22.94
C ASP A 53 23.61 -18.62 22.34
N ASP A 54 23.32 -19.73 21.66
CA ASP A 54 24.31 -20.53 20.92
C ASP A 54 24.55 -20.08 19.48
N GLY A 55 23.90 -18.97 19.06
CA GLY A 55 24.04 -18.41 17.71
C GLY A 55 23.04 -18.95 16.67
N THR A 56 22.20 -19.95 17.02
CA THR A 56 21.18 -20.47 16.12
C THR A 56 20.14 -19.39 15.78
N THR A 57 19.94 -19.07 14.50
CA THR A 57 18.90 -18.15 14.07
C THR A 57 17.53 -18.83 14.18
N TYR A 58 16.58 -18.18 14.86
CA TYR A 58 15.22 -18.68 15.00
C TYR A 58 14.17 -17.80 14.32
N PHE A 59 14.46 -16.52 14.08
CA PHE A 59 13.55 -15.60 13.40
C PHE A 59 14.33 -14.58 12.58
N THR A 60 13.99 -14.48 11.29
CA THR A 60 14.59 -13.52 10.37
C THR A 60 13.53 -12.54 9.86
N VAL A 61 13.82 -11.23 9.90
CA VAL A 61 12.93 -10.20 9.38
C VAL A 61 13.60 -9.37 8.31
N LYS A 62 12.87 -9.07 7.25
CA LYS A 62 13.31 -8.21 6.14
C LYS A 62 12.22 -7.23 5.75
N GLY A 63 12.54 -5.95 5.67
CA GLY A 63 11.58 -4.91 5.33
C GLY A 63 12.11 -3.93 4.28
N LYS A 64 11.26 -3.60 3.30
CA LYS A 64 11.43 -2.49 2.37
C LYS A 64 10.25 -1.54 2.57
N PHE A 65 10.53 -0.31 2.99
CA PHE A 65 9.53 0.70 3.32
C PHE A 65 9.66 1.90 2.40
N PRO A 66 8.54 2.54 1.99
CA PRO A 66 8.59 3.72 1.13
C PRO A 66 9.02 4.96 1.90
N GLN A 67 9.72 5.86 1.20
CA GLN A 67 10.06 7.19 1.67
C GLN A 67 9.98 8.17 0.50
N ILE A 68 9.27 9.28 0.67
CA ILE A 68 9.21 10.38 -0.29
C ILE A 68 10.49 11.22 -0.15
N LYS A 69 11.09 11.62 -1.28
CA LYS A 69 12.35 12.37 -1.31
C LYS A 69 12.18 13.88 -1.19
N GLU A 70 11.04 14.40 -1.62
CA GLU A 70 10.72 15.83 -1.55
C GLU A 70 10.60 16.33 -0.11
N ASP A 71 10.90 17.62 0.10
CA ASP A 71 10.91 18.30 1.42
C ASP A 71 9.72 19.28 1.60
N SER A 72 8.67 19.14 0.80
CA SER A 72 7.46 19.95 0.96
C SER A 72 6.72 19.64 2.28
N GLY A 73 5.87 20.56 2.71
CA GLY A 73 5.03 20.35 3.92
C GLY A 73 4.15 19.11 3.82
N ALA A 74 3.62 18.80 2.62
CA ALA A 74 2.84 17.59 2.37
C ALA A 74 3.72 16.34 2.43
N ALA A 75 4.89 16.34 1.77
CA ALA A 75 5.84 15.23 1.81
C ALA A 75 6.30 14.91 3.24
N LYS A 76 6.57 15.92 4.06
CA LYS A 76 6.93 15.75 5.48
C LYS A 76 5.83 15.03 6.27
N LYS A 77 4.57 15.43 6.10
CA LYS A 77 3.42 14.76 6.76
C LYS A 77 3.27 13.31 6.31
N ILE A 78 3.40 13.04 5.01
CA ILE A 78 3.36 11.67 4.47
C ILE A 78 4.51 10.85 5.06
N ASN A 79 5.74 11.35 5.01
CA ASN A 79 6.92 10.67 5.56
C ASN A 79 6.82 10.40 7.07
N GLN A 80 6.21 11.30 7.85
CA GLN A 80 5.93 11.05 9.27
C GLN A 80 5.00 9.85 9.45
N ALA A 81 3.94 9.74 8.66
CA ALA A 81 3.02 8.61 8.71
C ALA A 81 3.66 7.31 8.23
N LEU A 82 4.45 7.33 7.15
CA LEU A 82 5.20 6.18 6.64
C LEU A 82 6.23 5.70 7.67
N THR A 83 6.95 6.62 8.31
CA THR A 83 7.91 6.31 9.38
C THR A 83 7.22 5.72 10.61
N LYS A 84 6.06 6.25 10.99
CA LYS A 84 5.25 5.71 12.09
C LYS A 84 4.85 4.27 11.82
N GLU A 85 4.40 3.97 10.59
CA GLU A 85 4.02 2.61 10.20
C GLU A 85 5.23 1.66 10.16
N LYS A 86 6.35 2.08 9.55
CA LYS A 86 7.61 1.32 9.60
C LYS A 86 8.00 0.97 11.05
N ASN A 87 7.99 1.98 11.93
CA ASN A 87 8.38 1.77 13.33
C ASN A 87 7.37 0.88 14.09
N ARG A 88 6.07 0.90 13.72
CA ARG A 88 5.07 -0.02 14.25
C ARG A 88 5.41 -1.47 13.87
N VAL A 89 5.74 -1.71 12.60
CA VAL A 89 6.15 -3.04 12.11
C VAL A 89 7.40 -3.53 12.83
N ILE A 90 8.44 -2.70 12.92
CA ILE A 90 9.70 -3.08 13.59
C ILE A 90 9.47 -3.39 15.07
N ARG A 91 8.61 -2.63 15.76
CA ARG A 91 8.25 -2.94 17.15
C ARG A 91 7.50 -4.27 17.26
N GLN A 92 6.59 -4.55 16.32
CA GLN A 92 5.88 -5.83 16.28
C GLN A 92 6.87 -6.98 16.14
N TRP A 93 7.77 -6.94 15.18
CA TRP A 93 8.83 -7.95 15.01
C TRP A 93 9.67 -8.17 16.27
N LYS A 94 9.99 -7.08 17.00
CA LYS A 94 10.71 -7.18 18.27
C LYS A 94 9.86 -7.87 19.37
N THR A 95 8.55 -7.62 19.38
CA THR A 95 7.65 -8.28 20.33
C THR A 95 7.50 -9.76 20.00
N ASP A 96 7.24 -10.07 18.73
CA ASP A 96 7.04 -11.43 18.24
C ASP A 96 8.30 -12.28 18.42
N SER A 97 9.50 -11.67 18.22
CA SER A 97 10.75 -12.38 18.42
C SER A 97 10.93 -12.91 19.85
N ALA A 98 10.37 -12.24 20.86
CA ALA A 98 10.46 -12.70 22.25
C ALA A 98 9.56 -13.92 22.51
N GLU A 99 8.44 -14.03 21.80
CA GLU A 99 7.55 -15.18 21.84
C GLU A 99 8.19 -16.37 21.07
N TYR A 100 8.64 -16.14 19.86
CA TYR A 100 9.28 -17.17 19.02
C TYR A 100 10.60 -17.70 19.59
N LYS A 101 11.29 -16.91 20.43
CA LYS A 101 12.47 -17.41 21.16
C LYS A 101 12.11 -18.58 22.07
N LYS A 102 10.99 -18.51 22.79
CA LYS A 102 10.53 -19.58 23.68
C LYS A 102 10.22 -20.86 22.92
N ASP A 103 9.48 -20.71 21.79
CA ASP A 103 9.14 -21.86 20.95
C ASP A 103 10.41 -22.53 20.40
N ALA A 104 11.40 -21.74 19.96
CA ALA A 104 12.66 -22.24 19.45
C ALA A 104 13.49 -22.94 20.54
N GLU A 105 13.49 -22.43 21.77
CA GLU A 105 14.17 -23.04 22.90
C GLU A 105 13.51 -24.38 23.31
N GLU A 106 12.18 -24.49 23.22
CA GLU A 106 11.44 -25.72 23.49
C GLU A 106 11.72 -26.80 22.45
N LEU A 107 11.60 -26.42 21.12
CA LEU A 107 11.93 -27.32 20.03
C LEU A 107 13.35 -27.89 20.13
N LYS A 108 14.31 -27.03 20.53
CA LYS A 108 15.69 -27.46 20.71
C LYS A 108 15.86 -28.44 21.88
N LYS A 109 15.17 -28.25 22.99
CA LYS A 109 15.22 -29.19 24.14
C LYS A 109 14.68 -30.57 23.78
N GLU A 110 13.69 -30.61 22.89
CA GLU A 110 13.10 -31.84 22.36
C GLU A 110 13.88 -32.48 21.19
N GLU A 111 15.06 -31.91 20.86
CA GLU A 111 15.90 -32.32 19.71
C GLU A 111 15.13 -32.26 18.35
N LEU A 112 14.07 -31.48 18.30
CA LEU A 112 13.31 -31.25 17.09
C LEU A 112 13.95 -30.12 16.24
N THR A 113 14.13 -30.38 14.94
CA THR A 113 14.54 -29.36 14.00
C THR A 113 13.31 -28.54 13.59
N GLY A 114 13.16 -27.34 14.16
CA GLY A 114 12.14 -26.39 13.74
C GLY A 114 12.53 -25.66 12.45
N SER A 115 11.54 -25.25 11.67
CA SER A 115 11.77 -24.32 10.57
C SER A 115 12.12 -22.94 11.14
N GLU A 116 13.08 -22.25 10.52
CA GLU A 116 13.36 -20.85 10.84
C GLU A 116 12.10 -20.00 10.55
N TYR A 117 11.66 -19.25 11.54
CA TYR A 117 10.53 -18.32 11.38
C TYR A 117 11.00 -17.08 10.61
N GLY A 118 10.10 -16.49 9.84
CA GLY A 118 10.44 -15.32 9.06
C GLY A 118 9.26 -14.40 8.80
N ASP A 119 9.55 -13.11 8.67
CA ASP A 119 8.58 -12.12 8.20
C ASP A 119 9.26 -11.19 7.20
N GLU A 120 8.67 -11.09 6.02
CA GLU A 120 9.15 -10.21 4.96
C GLU A 120 8.08 -9.20 4.57
N ILE A 121 8.43 -7.91 4.51
CA ILE A 121 7.56 -6.83 4.06
C ILE A 121 8.18 -6.13 2.85
N THR A 122 7.33 -5.88 1.85
CA THR A 122 7.61 -5.02 0.71
C THR A 122 6.53 -3.97 0.55
N TYR A 123 6.72 -3.00 -0.35
CA TYR A 123 5.69 -2.02 -0.65
C TYR A 123 5.42 -1.89 -2.14
N LYS A 124 4.21 -1.42 -2.46
CA LYS A 124 3.82 -1.00 -3.81
C LYS A 124 3.05 0.31 -3.75
N VAL A 125 3.45 1.27 -4.57
CA VAL A 125 2.69 2.51 -4.79
C VAL A 125 1.62 2.23 -5.84
N TYR A 126 0.37 2.54 -5.52
CA TYR A 126 -0.80 2.32 -6.38
C TYR A 126 -1.34 3.60 -7.00
N SER A 127 -1.27 4.73 -6.30
CA SER A 127 -1.49 6.08 -6.82
C SER A 127 -0.36 6.98 -6.37
N ASN A 128 0.09 7.82 -7.29
CA ASN A 128 1.05 8.89 -7.07
C ASN A 128 0.74 9.98 -8.09
N ASP A 129 -0.36 10.66 -7.88
CA ASP A 129 -0.96 11.65 -8.77
C ASP A 129 -1.31 12.93 -8.00
N GLU A 130 -1.90 13.91 -8.66
CA GLU A 130 -2.26 15.21 -8.08
C GLU A 130 -3.24 15.12 -6.90
N ASN A 131 -4.06 14.07 -6.83
CA ASN A 131 -5.10 13.90 -5.82
C ASN A 131 -4.67 12.96 -4.70
N TYR A 132 -3.99 11.87 -5.05
CA TYR A 132 -3.71 10.79 -4.11
C TYR A 132 -2.27 10.31 -4.16
N PHE A 133 -1.69 10.14 -2.99
CA PHE A 133 -0.57 9.24 -2.78
C PHE A 133 -1.07 8.02 -2.00
N SER A 134 -1.04 6.85 -2.63
CA SER A 134 -1.55 5.61 -2.03
C SER A 134 -0.55 4.48 -2.15
N VAL A 135 -0.15 3.93 -1.01
CA VAL A 135 0.84 2.87 -0.90
C VAL A 135 0.32 1.72 -0.06
N MET A 136 0.65 0.50 -0.45
CA MET A 136 0.37 -0.72 0.28
C MET A 136 1.67 -1.39 0.69
N LEU A 137 1.80 -1.71 1.96
CA LEU A 137 2.78 -2.65 2.48
C LEU A 137 2.18 -4.05 2.39
N SER A 138 2.93 -4.98 1.83
CA SER A 138 2.54 -6.39 1.72
C SER A 138 3.57 -7.22 2.46
N GLY A 139 3.14 -7.94 3.46
CA GLY A 139 3.99 -8.82 4.26
C GLY A 139 3.59 -10.28 4.09
N TYR A 140 4.53 -11.15 4.46
CA TYR A 140 4.36 -12.58 4.51
C TYR A 140 5.12 -13.13 5.72
N VAL A 141 4.37 -13.62 6.70
CA VAL A 141 4.94 -14.22 7.91
C VAL A 141 4.87 -15.74 7.81
N PHE A 142 6.00 -16.40 8.03
CA PHE A 142 6.10 -17.85 8.10
C PHE A 142 6.50 -18.27 9.53
N LEU A 143 5.68 -19.07 10.14
CA LEU A 143 5.86 -19.57 11.51
C LEU A 143 5.88 -21.11 11.54
N GLY A 144 6.47 -21.70 10.51
CA GLY A 144 6.43 -23.15 10.33
C GLY A 144 5.13 -23.63 9.67
N GLY A 145 5.04 -24.96 9.48
CA GLY A 145 3.89 -25.61 8.86
C GLY A 145 3.90 -25.56 7.33
N ALA A 146 2.71 -25.76 6.72
CA ALA A 146 2.58 -25.94 5.28
C ALA A 146 2.75 -24.64 4.48
N HIS A 147 2.44 -23.48 5.04
CA HIS A 147 2.55 -22.17 4.39
C HIS A 147 2.54 -21.04 5.42
N GLY A 148 3.07 -19.89 5.05
CA GLY A 148 2.94 -18.67 5.84
C GLY A 148 1.64 -17.92 5.57
N THR A 149 1.48 -16.80 6.25
CA THR A 149 0.28 -15.95 6.20
C THR A 149 0.62 -14.61 5.56
N PRO A 150 0.05 -14.29 4.38
CA PRO A 150 0.18 -12.97 3.79
C PRO A 150 -0.71 -11.97 4.52
N TYR A 151 -0.21 -10.74 4.68
CA TYR A 151 -0.97 -9.63 5.27
C TYR A 151 -0.70 -8.32 4.55
N ARG A 152 -1.56 -7.31 4.76
CA ARG A 152 -1.45 -6.00 4.10
C ARG A 152 -1.73 -4.86 5.06
N SER A 153 -1.05 -3.73 4.83
CA SER A 153 -1.35 -2.45 5.45
C SER A 153 -1.34 -1.37 4.38
N CYS A 154 -2.40 -0.56 4.32
CA CYS A 154 -2.55 0.49 3.33
C CYS A 154 -2.50 1.87 3.96
N LEU A 155 -1.83 2.81 3.28
CA LEU A 155 -1.84 4.21 3.63
C LEU A 155 -2.18 5.02 2.38
N THR A 156 -3.24 5.81 2.50
CA THR A 156 -3.69 6.72 1.44
C THR A 156 -3.70 8.14 1.97
N PHE A 157 -3.22 9.07 1.17
CA PHE A 157 -3.07 10.48 1.52
C PHE A 157 -3.67 11.36 0.42
N ASN A 158 -4.15 12.53 0.81
CA ASN A 158 -4.31 13.63 -0.12
C ASN A 158 -2.89 14.08 -0.54
N ALA A 159 -2.61 14.07 -1.84
CA ALA A 159 -1.26 14.35 -2.34
C ALA A 159 -0.83 15.80 -2.11
N GLN A 160 -1.75 16.75 -2.14
CA GLN A 160 -1.43 18.18 -2.00
C GLN A 160 -1.21 18.60 -0.55
N THR A 161 -2.00 18.05 0.38
CA THR A 161 -1.95 18.45 1.80
C THR A 161 -1.12 17.52 2.68
N GLY A 162 -0.84 16.30 2.22
CA GLY A 162 -0.20 15.23 2.98
C GLY A 162 -1.09 14.63 4.07
N GLU A 163 -2.38 15.00 4.12
CA GLU A 163 -3.31 14.44 5.11
C GLU A 163 -3.58 12.96 4.83
N LYS A 164 -3.45 12.12 5.87
CA LYS A 164 -3.84 10.72 5.77
C LYS A 164 -5.36 10.61 5.66
N LEU A 165 -5.82 9.92 4.63
CA LEU A 165 -7.23 9.71 4.35
C LEU A 165 -7.70 8.37 4.89
N THR A 166 -8.90 8.38 5.47
CA THR A 166 -9.75 7.19 5.60
C THR A 166 -10.63 7.07 4.37
N ALA A 167 -11.16 5.89 4.09
CA ALA A 167 -12.06 5.72 2.95
C ALA A 167 -13.32 6.60 3.08
N ALA A 168 -13.89 6.73 4.28
CA ALA A 168 -15.03 7.60 4.52
C ALA A 168 -14.73 9.06 4.15
N LYS A 169 -13.55 9.58 4.52
CA LYS A 169 -13.09 10.93 4.13
C LYS A 169 -12.91 11.04 2.61
N ALA A 170 -12.28 10.05 1.99
CA ALA A 170 -12.07 10.05 0.54
C ALA A 170 -13.38 10.08 -0.26
N PHE A 171 -14.43 9.45 0.27
CA PHE A 171 -15.78 9.47 -0.35
C PHE A 171 -16.68 10.63 0.13
N GLY A 172 -16.26 11.43 1.10
CA GLY A 172 -17.12 12.47 1.69
C GLY A 172 -18.39 11.93 2.38
N ILE A 173 -18.35 10.71 2.92
CA ILE A 173 -19.49 10.04 3.55
C ILE A 173 -19.16 9.57 4.97
N SER A 174 -20.20 9.24 5.75
CA SER A 174 -20.01 8.65 7.07
C SER A 174 -19.45 7.22 7.00
N LYS A 175 -18.77 6.77 8.07
CA LYS A 175 -18.28 5.38 8.19
C LYS A 175 -19.41 4.35 8.03
N LYS A 176 -20.63 4.66 8.52
CA LYS A 176 -21.80 3.80 8.37
C LYS A 176 -22.20 3.63 6.90
N GLN A 177 -22.29 4.73 6.16
CA GLN A 177 -22.60 4.70 4.72
C GLN A 177 -21.50 3.99 3.91
N LEU A 178 -20.22 4.21 4.27
CA LEU A 178 -19.11 3.47 3.66
C LEU A 178 -19.26 1.96 3.85
N ASN A 179 -19.49 1.51 5.09
CA ASN A 179 -19.64 0.09 5.38
C ASN A 179 -20.80 -0.54 4.61
N GLN A 180 -21.94 0.17 4.49
CA GLN A 180 -23.08 -0.28 3.68
C GLN A 180 -22.71 -0.37 2.19
N LYS A 181 -22.02 0.65 1.65
CA LYS A 181 -21.56 0.67 0.25
C LYS A 181 -20.61 -0.50 -0.04
N VAL A 182 -19.60 -0.69 0.78
CA VAL A 182 -18.61 -1.76 0.57
C VAL A 182 -19.23 -3.14 0.77
N LYS A 183 -20.06 -3.32 1.79
CA LYS A 183 -20.82 -4.55 1.98
C LYS A 183 -21.64 -4.90 0.72
N LYS A 184 -22.37 -3.91 0.17
CA LYS A 184 -23.14 -4.13 -1.07
C LYS A 184 -22.24 -4.58 -2.23
N LEU A 185 -21.07 -3.98 -2.42
CA LEU A 185 -20.13 -4.37 -3.48
C LEU A 185 -19.68 -5.83 -3.36
N TYR A 186 -19.41 -6.31 -2.14
CA TYR A 186 -19.05 -7.70 -1.91
C TYR A 186 -20.22 -8.65 -2.20
N LEU A 187 -21.42 -8.29 -1.76
CA LEU A 187 -22.61 -9.08 -2.00
C LEU A 187 -22.98 -9.14 -3.49
N ASP A 188 -22.92 -8.00 -4.19
CA ASP A 188 -23.15 -7.94 -5.64
C ASP A 188 -22.11 -8.81 -6.40
N LYS A 189 -20.86 -8.84 -5.92
CA LYS A 189 -19.82 -9.71 -6.50
C LYS A 189 -20.13 -11.18 -6.24
N TYR A 190 -20.57 -11.51 -5.02
CA TYR A 190 -20.99 -12.87 -4.66
C TYR A 190 -22.18 -13.33 -5.52
N ASP A 191 -23.23 -12.50 -5.61
CA ASP A 191 -24.45 -12.82 -6.35
C ASP A 191 -24.19 -13.04 -7.85
N LYS A 192 -23.19 -12.35 -8.43
CA LYS A 192 -22.79 -12.50 -9.84
C LYS A 192 -21.90 -13.70 -10.12
N LYS A 193 -20.99 -14.04 -9.22
CA LYS A 193 -19.89 -14.99 -9.48
C LYS A 193 -19.80 -16.13 -8.47
N GLY A 194 -20.40 -15.99 -7.28
CA GLY A 194 -20.42 -16.99 -6.23
C GLY A 194 -19.01 -17.52 -5.92
N LYS A 195 -18.85 -18.84 -5.91
CA LYS A 195 -17.58 -19.52 -5.65
C LYS A 195 -16.46 -19.18 -6.65
N GLU A 196 -16.81 -18.83 -7.91
CA GLU A 196 -15.82 -18.42 -8.91
C GLU A 196 -15.09 -17.12 -8.55
N ALA A 197 -15.68 -16.29 -7.69
CA ALA A 197 -15.03 -15.12 -7.12
C ALA A 197 -14.13 -15.43 -5.92
N GLY A 198 -14.00 -16.72 -5.54
CA GLY A 198 -13.16 -17.18 -4.44
C GLY A 198 -13.84 -17.13 -3.06
N PHE A 199 -15.13 -16.81 -2.97
CA PHE A 199 -15.84 -16.81 -1.68
C PHE A 199 -16.09 -18.23 -1.15
N PHE A 200 -16.29 -18.34 0.18
CA PHE A 200 -16.79 -19.58 0.76
C PHE A 200 -18.16 -19.94 0.16
N PRO A 201 -18.33 -21.19 -0.32
CA PRO A 201 -19.54 -21.57 -1.04
C PRO A 201 -20.78 -21.74 -0.13
N GLY A 202 -20.56 -22.00 1.17
CA GLY A 202 -21.63 -22.49 2.06
C GLY A 202 -22.13 -23.88 1.63
N MET A 203 -23.22 -24.37 2.24
CA MET A 203 -23.92 -25.57 1.82
C MET A 203 -24.73 -25.32 0.54
N ASN A 204 -25.20 -24.11 0.36
CA ASN A 204 -25.89 -23.59 -0.82
C ASN A 204 -25.63 -22.09 -0.97
N ALA A 205 -26.08 -21.48 -2.06
CA ALA A 205 -25.84 -20.06 -2.35
C ALA A 205 -26.40 -19.11 -1.26
N LYS A 206 -27.56 -19.44 -0.67
CA LYS A 206 -28.15 -18.63 0.41
C LYS A 206 -27.32 -18.67 1.67
N ASP A 207 -26.80 -19.83 2.05
CA ASP A 207 -25.95 -20.01 3.23
C ASP A 207 -24.60 -19.32 3.05
N GLY A 208 -23.97 -19.48 1.88
CA GLY A 208 -22.72 -18.81 1.55
C GLY A 208 -22.86 -17.29 1.57
N ARG A 209 -23.97 -16.75 1.03
CA ARG A 209 -24.27 -15.33 1.08
C ARG A 209 -24.46 -14.83 2.52
N LYS A 210 -25.20 -15.56 3.36
CA LYS A 210 -25.37 -15.22 4.79
C LYS A 210 -24.06 -15.27 5.56
N GLN A 211 -23.22 -16.27 5.28
CA GLN A 211 -21.88 -16.36 5.85
C GLN A 211 -21.03 -15.14 5.47
N LEU A 212 -20.99 -14.76 4.19
CA LEU A 212 -20.31 -13.57 3.72
C LEU A 212 -20.84 -12.31 4.44
N GLU A 213 -22.15 -12.14 4.56
CA GLU A 213 -22.73 -11.00 5.28
C GLU A 213 -22.26 -10.91 6.74
N ASN A 214 -22.15 -12.04 7.42
CA ASN A 214 -21.66 -12.09 8.79
C ASN A 214 -20.17 -11.75 8.89
N ASN A 215 -19.36 -12.31 8.01
CA ASN A 215 -17.91 -12.05 7.99
C ASN A 215 -17.60 -10.56 7.72
N LEU A 216 -18.36 -9.91 6.83
CA LEU A 216 -18.17 -8.50 6.50
C LEU A 216 -18.53 -7.53 7.65
N LYS A 217 -19.27 -7.97 8.69
CA LYS A 217 -19.68 -7.09 9.81
C LYS A 217 -18.48 -6.58 10.62
N ASN A 218 -17.45 -7.39 10.76
CA ASN A 218 -16.29 -7.12 11.61
C ASN A 218 -15.09 -6.53 10.84
N MET A 219 -15.25 -6.24 9.54
CA MET A 219 -14.16 -5.72 8.72
C MET A 219 -14.07 -4.19 8.80
N ASP A 220 -12.86 -3.68 8.98
CA ASP A 220 -12.59 -2.24 8.97
C ASP A 220 -12.22 -1.77 7.55
N PHE A 221 -13.23 -1.53 6.73
CA PHE A 221 -13.05 -0.98 5.39
C PHE A 221 -12.59 0.48 5.37
N ASN A 222 -12.69 1.17 6.49
CA ASN A 222 -12.32 2.58 6.56
C ASN A 222 -10.80 2.81 6.51
N ASN A 223 -10.03 1.84 7.00
CA ASN A 223 -8.57 1.89 6.99
C ASN A 223 -7.94 0.88 6.01
N ASN A 224 -8.64 -0.19 5.67
CA ASN A 224 -8.15 -1.26 4.78
C ASN A 224 -8.55 -0.99 3.32
N PHE A 225 -7.98 0.04 2.72
CA PHE A 225 -8.18 0.38 1.31
C PHE A 225 -6.94 1.04 0.72
N TYR A 226 -6.83 0.97 -0.60
CA TYR A 226 -5.88 1.77 -1.37
C TYR A 226 -6.57 2.40 -2.57
N VAL A 227 -5.99 3.47 -3.11
CA VAL A 227 -6.48 4.11 -4.34
C VAL A 227 -5.68 3.63 -5.53
N LYS A 228 -6.38 3.29 -6.61
CA LYS A 228 -5.80 2.91 -7.90
C LYS A 228 -6.71 3.42 -9.02
N ASN A 229 -6.16 4.21 -9.93
CA ASN A 229 -6.89 4.76 -11.10
C ASN A 229 -8.22 5.43 -10.68
N GLY A 230 -8.19 6.33 -9.69
CA GLY A 230 -9.35 7.06 -9.18
C GLY A 230 -10.40 6.22 -8.45
N LYS A 231 -10.10 4.95 -8.18
CA LYS A 231 -10.99 4.04 -7.44
C LYS A 231 -10.38 3.65 -6.10
N ALA A 232 -11.20 3.68 -5.05
CA ALA A 232 -10.85 2.99 -3.81
C ALA A 232 -11.04 1.49 -4.00
N VAL A 233 -10.02 0.72 -3.67
CA VAL A 233 -10.02 -0.74 -3.69
C VAL A 233 -10.00 -1.23 -2.25
N PHE A 234 -11.04 -1.97 -1.88
CA PHE A 234 -11.19 -2.62 -0.57
C PHE A 234 -10.85 -4.09 -0.71
N TYR A 235 -10.18 -4.66 0.27
CA TYR A 235 -9.79 -6.07 0.24
C TYR A 235 -10.16 -6.78 1.54
N ALA A 236 -10.45 -8.06 1.41
CA ALA A 236 -10.58 -9.02 2.50
C ALA A 236 -9.34 -9.91 2.49
N GLU A 237 -8.79 -10.16 3.67
CA GLU A 237 -7.62 -11.05 3.84
C GLU A 237 -8.00 -12.51 3.60
N PRO A 238 -7.02 -13.38 3.30
CA PRO A 238 -7.25 -14.82 3.24
C PRO A 238 -7.99 -15.32 4.49
N TYR A 239 -8.87 -16.27 4.33
CA TYR A 239 -9.79 -16.81 5.33
C TYR A 239 -10.88 -15.85 5.83
N ALA A 240 -10.81 -14.54 5.57
CA ALA A 240 -11.86 -13.62 6.02
C ALA A 240 -13.21 -13.87 5.34
N VAL A 241 -13.19 -14.10 4.02
CA VAL A 241 -14.42 -14.31 3.22
C VAL A 241 -14.31 -15.47 2.23
N GLY A 242 -13.16 -16.09 2.13
CA GLY A 242 -12.85 -17.21 1.22
C GLY A 242 -11.67 -18.03 1.73
N PRO A 243 -11.39 -19.21 1.16
CA PRO A 243 -10.26 -20.06 1.53
C PRO A 243 -8.93 -19.39 1.23
N TYR A 244 -7.85 -19.87 1.83
CA TYR A 244 -6.48 -19.37 1.61
C TYR A 244 -6.12 -19.25 0.13
N ALA A 245 -6.44 -20.27 -0.66
CA ALA A 245 -6.14 -20.30 -2.09
C ALA A 245 -6.81 -19.17 -2.90
N ALA A 246 -7.88 -18.56 -2.39
CA ALA A 246 -8.51 -17.41 -3.02
C ALA A 246 -7.71 -16.10 -2.83
N GLY A 247 -6.75 -16.09 -1.91
CA GLY A 247 -5.95 -14.91 -1.60
C GLY A 247 -6.79 -13.74 -1.10
N PHE A 248 -6.41 -12.54 -1.49
CA PHE A 248 -7.11 -11.31 -1.13
C PHE A 248 -8.28 -11.04 -2.08
N ILE A 249 -9.49 -11.24 -1.62
CA ILE A 249 -10.69 -10.94 -2.40
C ILE A 249 -10.98 -9.44 -2.31
N SER A 250 -11.05 -8.74 -3.44
CA SER A 250 -11.23 -7.30 -3.47
C SER A 250 -12.44 -6.83 -4.27
N VAL A 251 -12.96 -5.65 -3.90
CA VAL A 251 -13.98 -4.89 -4.60
C VAL A 251 -13.53 -3.45 -4.74
N SER A 252 -14.09 -2.69 -5.67
CA SER A 252 -13.71 -1.29 -5.87
C SER A 252 -14.90 -0.39 -6.13
N ALA A 253 -14.75 0.90 -5.79
CA ALA A 253 -15.69 1.95 -6.12
C ALA A 253 -14.95 3.21 -6.57
N THR A 254 -15.50 3.95 -7.53
CA THR A 254 -14.99 5.26 -7.94
C THR A 254 -15.14 6.25 -6.79
N ILE A 255 -14.09 7.01 -6.49
CA ILE A 255 -14.12 8.16 -5.58
C ILE A 255 -14.62 9.34 -6.42
N GLN A 256 -15.66 10.00 -5.94
CA GLN A 256 -16.24 11.18 -6.62
C GLN A 256 -15.50 12.43 -6.24
#